data_787abf056512fbdebcb45d1e2d978c9c
#
_entry.id   787abf056512fbdebcb45d1e2d978c9c
#
_cell.length_a   1.000
_cell.length_b   1.000
_cell.length_c   1.000
_cell.angle_alpha   90.00
_cell.angle_beta   90.00
_cell.angle_gamma   90.00
#
_symmetry.space_group_name_H-M   'P 1'
#
loop_
_entity.id
_entity.type
_entity.pdbx_description
1 polymer ?
#
loop_
_entity_poly.entity_id
_entity_poly.type
_entity_poly.pdbx_seq_one_letter_code
_entity_poly.pdbx_strand_id
1 'polypeptide(L)'
;MKKFVLLSLAAVSLVVSLFCSSCHRQAFATGPEAPKGDTTWIVFTKSLKQRLEHDNIEVTKVQFYIDHRLTLRRTMGSEKGKVQSGVIIFDNGQYINEMVIPAYTPGICERVSGDAMKISFDVAGKTLEFAALYNNNNFVLVGNNWHNGTVDVEYDNQTYQVTCDCGNAAEAKLVVRRNQVYQKDNNAKVMAGRKVN
;
A
#
# COMPACT_ATOMS: atom_id res chain seq x y z
N MET A 1 -22.02 -34.43 -65.04
CA MET A 1 -22.13 -34.37 -63.56
C MET A 1 -20.76 -34.04 -62.90
N LYS A 2 -20.18 -32.88 -63.21
CA LYS A 2 -18.82 -32.45 -62.63
C LYS A 2 -18.73 -30.95 -62.35
N LYS A 3 -19.84 -30.26 -62.06
CA LYS A 3 -19.83 -28.80 -61.79
C LYS A 3 -20.45 -28.37 -60.45
N PHE A 4 -20.77 -29.30 -59.55
CA PHE A 4 -21.43 -28.97 -58.29
C PHE A 4 -20.54 -29.20 -57.03
N VAL A 5 -19.29 -29.61 -57.18
CA VAL A 5 -18.39 -29.90 -55.98
C VAL A 5 -17.45 -28.75 -55.64
N LEU A 6 -17.36 -27.72 -56.50
CA LEU A 6 -16.37 -26.62 -56.27
C LEU A 6 -16.95 -25.39 -55.52
N LEU A 7 -18.26 -25.38 -55.20
CA LEU A 7 -18.83 -24.23 -54.45
C LEU A 7 -18.96 -24.45 -52.93
N SER A 8 -18.69 -25.65 -52.43
CA SER A 8 -18.83 -25.91 -50.99
C SER A 8 -17.56 -25.75 -50.17
N LEU A 9 -16.40 -25.55 -50.80
CA LEU A 9 -15.13 -25.36 -50.08
C LEU A 9 -14.77 -23.91 -49.75
N ALA A 10 -15.46 -22.96 -50.38
CA ALA A 10 -15.17 -21.53 -50.10
C ALA A 10 -15.94 -20.96 -48.91
N ALA A 11 -16.95 -21.64 -48.39
CA ALA A 11 -17.77 -21.12 -47.26
C ALA A 11 -17.26 -21.52 -45.87
N VAL A 12 -16.35 -22.50 -45.78
CA VAL A 12 -15.83 -22.98 -44.48
C VAL A 12 -14.58 -22.19 -44.01
N SER A 13 -13.92 -21.48 -44.93
CA SER A 13 -12.69 -20.73 -44.60
C SER A 13 -12.94 -19.38 -43.93
N LEU A 14 -14.16 -18.86 -43.84
CA LEU A 14 -14.47 -17.51 -43.32
C LEU A 14 -14.94 -17.49 -41.87
N VAL A 15 -15.16 -18.67 -41.25
CA VAL A 15 -15.71 -18.73 -39.88
C VAL A 15 -14.63 -18.96 -38.81
N VAL A 16 -13.39 -19.31 -39.19
CA VAL A 16 -12.32 -19.63 -38.24
C VAL A 16 -11.51 -18.41 -37.79
N SER A 17 -11.69 -17.22 -38.40
CA SER A 17 -10.90 -16.03 -38.11
C SER A 17 -11.50 -15.07 -37.05
N LEU A 18 -12.60 -15.43 -36.37
CA LEU A 18 -13.30 -14.54 -35.43
C LEU A 18 -13.14 -14.92 -33.94
N PHE A 19 -12.35 -15.93 -33.61
CA PHE A 19 -12.22 -16.37 -32.19
C PHE A 19 -10.86 -16.13 -31.53
N CYS A 20 -9.99 -15.28 -32.09
CA CYS A 20 -8.70 -14.94 -31.46
C CYS A 20 -8.59 -13.47 -31.11
N SER A 21 -9.52 -12.92 -30.31
CA SER A 21 -9.36 -11.57 -29.75
C SER A 21 -10.00 -11.45 -28.38
N SER A 22 -9.62 -12.35 -27.47
CA SER A 22 -9.87 -12.15 -26.06
C SER A 22 -8.62 -12.51 -25.28
N CYS A 23 -7.50 -11.83 -25.58
CA CYS A 23 -6.48 -11.62 -24.58
C CYS A 23 -7.12 -10.73 -23.50
N HIS A 24 -7.78 -11.35 -22.56
CA HIS A 24 -8.13 -10.72 -21.29
C HIS A 24 -6.81 -10.37 -20.61
N ARG A 25 -6.28 -9.18 -20.88
CA ARG A 25 -5.31 -8.57 -19.99
C ARG A 25 -6.05 -8.44 -18.67
N GLN A 26 -5.74 -9.33 -17.73
CA GLN A 26 -6.05 -9.06 -16.33
C GLN A 26 -5.37 -7.73 -16.03
N ALA A 27 -6.17 -6.69 -15.94
CA ALA A 27 -5.73 -5.43 -15.38
C ALA A 27 -5.35 -5.77 -13.94
N PHE A 28 -4.03 -5.82 -13.67
CA PHE A 28 -3.56 -5.72 -12.30
C PHE A 28 -4.26 -4.51 -11.72
N ALA A 29 -4.94 -4.72 -10.59
CA ALA A 29 -5.57 -3.62 -9.88
C ALA A 29 -4.48 -2.58 -9.66
N THR A 30 -4.53 -1.49 -10.42
CA THR A 30 -3.72 -0.31 -10.18
C THR A 30 -4.13 0.14 -8.80
N GLY A 31 -3.16 0.18 -7.87
CA GLY A 31 -3.40 0.72 -6.54
C GLY A 31 -4.08 2.09 -6.63
N PRO A 32 -4.67 2.56 -5.54
CA PRO A 32 -5.39 3.83 -5.55
C PRO A 32 -4.52 4.92 -6.19
N GLU A 33 -5.04 5.52 -7.27
CA GLU A 33 -4.36 6.59 -8.00
C GLU A 33 -4.05 7.71 -6.99
N ALA A 34 -2.80 8.19 -6.96
CA ALA A 34 -2.42 9.30 -6.09
C ALA A 34 -3.39 10.48 -6.35
N PRO A 35 -4.05 11.02 -5.31
CA PRO A 35 -5.09 12.02 -5.50
C PRO A 35 -4.52 13.25 -6.22
N LYS A 36 -5.18 13.66 -7.31
CA LYS A 36 -4.87 14.86 -8.08
C LYS A 36 -5.18 16.10 -7.22
N GLY A 37 -4.14 16.76 -6.73
CA GLY A 37 -4.21 18.00 -5.94
C GLY A 37 -2.82 18.33 -5.45
N ASP A 38 -2.59 19.55 -4.95
CA ASP A 38 -1.29 19.98 -4.37
C ASP A 38 -0.99 19.15 -3.10
N THR A 39 -0.67 17.88 -3.32
CA THR A 39 -0.40 16.88 -2.30
C THR A 39 1.09 16.64 -2.24
N THR A 40 1.79 17.60 -1.67
CA THR A 40 3.17 17.35 -1.26
C THR A 40 3.14 16.30 -0.14
N TRP A 41 3.66 15.13 -0.44
CA TRP A 41 3.89 14.09 0.54
C TRP A 41 5.09 14.44 1.40
N ILE A 42 4.99 14.21 2.69
CA ILE A 42 6.11 14.35 3.61
C ILE A 42 6.26 13.07 4.41
N VAL A 43 7.51 12.66 4.64
CA VAL A 43 7.81 11.52 5.49
C VAL A 43 7.36 11.83 6.92
N PHE A 44 6.60 10.91 7.52
CA PHE A 44 6.21 11.03 8.90
C PHE A 44 7.38 10.62 9.80
N THR A 45 7.87 11.58 10.58
CA THR A 45 9.06 11.42 11.41
C THR A 45 8.72 11.53 12.88
N LYS A 46 9.64 11.06 13.75
CA LYS A 46 9.53 11.25 15.19
C LYS A 46 9.43 12.73 15.56
N SER A 47 10.21 13.59 14.91
CA SER A 47 10.15 15.03 15.14
C SER A 47 8.79 15.63 14.72
N LEU A 48 8.20 15.14 13.62
CA LEU A 48 6.87 15.56 13.19
C LEU A 48 5.80 15.08 14.20
N LYS A 49 5.89 13.83 14.67
CA LYS A 49 5.00 13.29 15.70
C LYS A 49 5.03 14.16 16.96
N GLN A 50 6.23 14.45 17.49
CA GLN A 50 6.41 15.28 18.69
C GLN A 50 5.83 16.68 18.52
N ARG A 51 5.98 17.29 17.33
CA ARG A 51 5.37 18.59 17.04
C ARG A 51 3.85 18.52 17.04
N LEU A 52 3.24 17.51 16.38
CA LEU A 52 1.79 17.34 16.40
C LEU A 52 1.25 17.16 17.81
N GLU A 53 1.93 16.38 18.64
CA GLU A 53 1.58 16.18 20.06
C GLU A 53 1.69 17.49 20.85
N HIS A 54 2.74 18.30 20.59
CA HIS A 54 2.89 19.62 21.19
C HIS A 54 1.75 20.57 20.78
N ASP A 55 1.33 20.51 19.53
CA ASP A 55 0.25 21.32 18.97
C ASP A 55 -1.15 20.74 19.31
N ASN A 56 -1.23 19.73 20.20
CA ASN A 56 -2.44 19.02 20.60
C ASN A 56 -3.19 18.37 19.43
N ILE A 57 -2.49 17.98 18.37
CA ILE A 57 -3.05 17.23 17.26
C ILE A 57 -2.88 15.74 17.54
N GLU A 58 -4.00 15.04 17.65
CA GLU A 58 -3.99 13.60 17.90
C GLU A 58 -3.47 12.84 16.66
N VAL A 59 -2.38 12.11 16.82
CA VAL A 59 -1.75 11.31 15.75
C VAL A 59 -2.73 10.28 15.17
N THR A 60 -3.65 9.76 15.97
CA THR A 60 -4.70 8.81 15.54
C THR A 60 -5.72 9.43 14.58
N LYS A 61 -5.79 10.75 14.49
CA LYS A 61 -6.66 11.48 13.54
C LYS A 61 -5.95 11.84 12.22
N VAL A 62 -4.66 11.54 12.12
CA VAL A 62 -3.88 11.80 10.90
C VAL A 62 -4.04 10.63 9.93
N GLN A 63 -4.30 10.92 8.66
CA GLN A 63 -4.33 9.91 7.62
C GLN A 63 -2.91 9.58 7.18
N PHE A 64 -2.49 8.33 7.40
CA PHE A 64 -1.21 7.80 6.96
C PHE A 64 -1.31 7.15 5.59
N TYR A 65 -0.15 7.00 4.96
CA TYR A 65 0.03 6.27 3.71
C TYR A 65 1.40 5.59 3.74
N ILE A 66 1.56 4.53 2.97
CA ILE A 66 2.88 3.91 2.75
C ILE A 66 3.44 4.39 1.41
N ASP A 67 4.71 4.82 1.36
CA ASP A 67 5.32 5.38 0.15
C ASP A 67 5.67 4.35 -0.91
N HIS A 68 5.86 3.08 -0.51
CA HIS A 68 6.23 1.98 -1.37
C HIS A 68 5.25 0.81 -1.26
N ARG A 69 5.19 -0.01 -2.32
CA ARG A 69 4.41 -1.25 -2.30
C ARG A 69 5.05 -2.28 -1.37
N LEU A 70 4.27 -2.82 -0.45
CA LEU A 70 4.64 -3.95 0.37
C LEU A 70 3.91 -5.21 -0.09
N THR A 71 4.61 -6.34 -0.10
CA THR A 71 4.02 -7.65 -0.36
C THR A 71 4.31 -8.55 0.82
N LEU A 72 3.25 -9.06 1.45
CA LEU A 72 3.29 -9.96 2.59
C LEU A 72 3.05 -11.37 2.08
N ARG A 73 3.93 -12.31 2.35
CA ARG A 73 3.84 -13.71 1.93
C ARG A 73 3.99 -14.66 3.11
N ARG A 74 3.14 -15.69 3.14
CA ARG A 74 3.23 -16.76 4.11
C ARG A 74 3.02 -18.12 3.41
N THR A 75 3.96 -19.05 3.60
CA THR A 75 3.75 -20.43 3.15
C THR A 75 2.63 -21.08 3.95
N MET A 76 1.71 -21.71 3.25
CA MET A 76 0.55 -22.40 3.82
C MET A 76 0.87 -23.88 4.02
N GLY A 77 0.68 -24.36 5.25
CA GLY A 77 0.72 -25.79 5.55
C GLY A 77 -0.60 -26.50 5.19
N SER A 78 -1.03 -27.41 6.08
CA SER A 78 -2.32 -28.12 5.96
C SER A 78 -3.58 -27.21 6.15
N GLU A 79 -3.40 -25.94 6.45
CA GLU A 79 -4.47 -24.98 6.81
C GLU A 79 -5.09 -24.24 5.61
N LYS A 80 -5.00 -24.79 4.40
CA LYS A 80 -5.44 -24.17 3.14
C LYS A 80 -6.85 -23.59 3.13
N GLY A 81 -7.73 -24.08 4.00
CA GLY A 81 -9.13 -23.62 4.07
C GLY A 81 -9.40 -22.45 5.01
N LYS A 82 -8.38 -21.90 5.70
CA LYS A 82 -8.57 -20.89 6.77
C LYS A 82 -8.02 -19.51 6.43
N VAL A 83 -7.83 -19.18 5.16
CA VAL A 83 -7.38 -17.85 4.75
C VAL A 83 -8.51 -16.86 4.88
N GLN A 84 -8.37 -15.89 5.76
CA GLN A 84 -9.38 -14.83 5.99
C GLN A 84 -9.12 -13.60 5.09
N SER A 85 -7.88 -13.37 4.66
CA SER A 85 -7.50 -12.28 3.76
C SER A 85 -6.35 -12.66 2.86
N GLY A 86 -6.21 -11.98 1.72
CA GLY A 86 -5.18 -12.24 0.73
C GLY A 86 -5.61 -13.22 -0.36
N VAL A 87 -4.68 -13.54 -1.24
CA VAL A 87 -4.85 -14.46 -2.37
C VAL A 87 -3.98 -15.68 -2.14
N ILE A 88 -4.51 -16.88 -2.42
CA ILE A 88 -3.71 -18.10 -2.39
C ILE A 88 -3.11 -18.29 -3.78
N ILE A 89 -1.79 -18.31 -3.84
CA ILE A 89 -1.03 -18.65 -5.06
C ILE A 89 -0.33 -19.98 -4.88
N PHE A 90 -0.04 -20.67 -6.00
CA PHE A 90 0.77 -21.88 -6.02
C PHE A 90 2.11 -21.55 -6.66
N ASP A 91 3.17 -21.56 -5.88
CA ASP A 91 4.52 -21.21 -6.31
C ASP A 91 5.53 -22.25 -5.77
N ASN A 92 6.41 -22.71 -6.66
CA ASN A 92 7.46 -23.71 -6.34
C ASN A 92 6.96 -24.93 -5.54
N GLY A 93 5.77 -25.46 -5.90
CA GLY A 93 5.21 -26.63 -5.23
C GLY A 93 4.52 -26.35 -3.89
N GLN A 94 4.43 -25.09 -3.49
CA GLN A 94 3.83 -24.67 -2.22
C GLN A 94 2.65 -23.72 -2.43
N TYR A 95 1.70 -23.80 -1.52
CA TYR A 95 0.63 -22.78 -1.45
C TYR A 95 1.10 -21.62 -0.59
N ILE A 96 0.99 -20.43 -1.12
CA ILE A 96 1.39 -19.17 -0.47
C ILE A 96 0.16 -18.29 -0.33
N ASN A 97 -0.07 -17.79 0.87
CA ASN A 97 -0.99 -16.67 1.08
C ASN A 97 -0.22 -15.38 0.82
N GLU A 98 -0.69 -14.63 -0.17
CA GLU A 98 -0.10 -13.35 -0.54
C GLU A 98 -1.09 -12.21 -0.33
N MET A 99 -0.63 -11.15 0.30
CA MET A 99 -1.33 -9.87 0.44
C MET A 99 -0.44 -8.75 -0.07
N VAL A 100 -1.04 -7.77 -0.71
CA VAL A 100 -0.33 -6.62 -1.28
C VAL A 100 -0.92 -5.34 -0.71
N ILE A 101 -0.06 -4.48 -0.20
CA ILE A 101 -0.37 -3.11 0.16
C ILE A 101 0.27 -2.21 -0.92
N PRO A 102 -0.51 -1.69 -1.87
CA PRO A 102 0.01 -0.78 -2.90
C PRO A 102 0.63 0.48 -2.30
N ALA A 103 1.57 1.10 -3.01
CA ALA A 103 2.06 2.42 -2.64
C ALA A 103 0.90 3.42 -2.52
N TYR A 104 0.99 4.32 -1.55
CA TYR A 104 -0.01 5.33 -1.21
C TYR A 104 -1.36 4.77 -0.77
N THR A 105 -1.42 3.50 -0.34
CA THR A 105 -2.60 2.96 0.34
C THR A 105 -2.85 3.74 1.62
N PRO A 106 -4.08 4.26 1.84
CA PRO A 106 -4.42 4.96 3.08
C PRO A 106 -4.44 3.99 4.26
N GLY A 107 -3.88 4.43 5.38
CA GLY A 107 -3.84 3.69 6.64
C GLY A 107 -4.25 4.55 7.81
N ILE A 108 -4.84 3.92 8.82
CA ILE A 108 -5.30 4.56 10.06
C ILE A 108 -4.40 4.13 11.21
N CYS A 109 -3.98 5.08 12.05
CA CYS A 109 -3.26 4.76 13.28
C CYS A 109 -4.24 4.31 14.36
N GLU A 110 -4.28 3.00 14.62
CA GLU A 110 -5.13 2.40 15.64
C GLU A 110 -4.59 2.57 17.06
N ARG A 111 -3.27 2.65 17.18
CA ARG A 111 -2.60 2.78 18.49
C ARG A 111 -1.25 3.46 18.36
N VAL A 112 -0.96 4.30 19.33
CA VAL A 112 0.37 4.88 19.57
C VAL A 112 0.91 4.35 20.88
N SER A 113 2.16 3.89 20.92
CA SER A 113 2.84 3.42 22.13
C SER A 113 4.29 3.90 22.11
N GLY A 114 4.56 5.02 22.76
CA GLY A 114 5.88 5.66 22.73
C GLY A 114 6.30 6.01 21.29
N ASP A 115 7.42 5.43 20.87
CA ASP A 115 7.96 5.60 19.51
C ASP A 115 7.45 4.53 18.52
N ALA A 116 6.44 3.75 18.87
CA ALA A 116 5.81 2.77 18.01
C ALA A 116 4.35 3.13 17.69
N MET A 117 3.89 2.76 16.51
CA MET A 117 2.53 2.98 16.03
C MET A 117 2.02 1.74 15.30
N LYS A 118 0.77 1.37 15.56
CA LYS A 118 0.07 0.32 14.83
C LYS A 118 -0.82 0.94 13.78
N ILE A 119 -0.51 0.68 12.51
CA ILE A 119 -1.21 1.24 11.35
C ILE A 119 -2.00 0.14 10.66
N SER A 120 -3.29 0.37 10.48
CA SER A 120 -4.16 -0.50 9.69
C SER A 120 -4.30 0.04 8.27
N PHE A 121 -3.99 -0.79 7.28
CA PHE A 121 -4.24 -0.56 5.86
C PHE A 121 -5.42 -1.40 5.36
N ASP A 122 -6.07 -2.12 6.25
CA ASP A 122 -7.13 -3.08 5.97
C ASP A 122 -8.44 -2.63 6.63
N VAL A 123 -9.56 -2.80 5.93
CA VAL A 123 -10.91 -2.52 6.44
C VAL A 123 -11.29 -3.40 7.63
N ALA A 124 -10.64 -4.56 7.80
CA ALA A 124 -10.82 -5.45 8.95
C ALA A 124 -10.07 -4.97 10.21
N GLY A 125 -9.33 -3.86 10.14
CA GLY A 125 -8.60 -3.28 11.28
C GLY A 125 -7.35 -4.05 11.69
N LYS A 126 -6.82 -4.93 10.83
CA LYS A 126 -5.54 -5.61 11.08
C LYS A 126 -4.40 -4.63 10.89
N THR A 127 -3.39 -4.70 11.75
CA THR A 127 -2.35 -3.68 11.84
C THR A 127 -0.96 -4.22 11.54
N LEU A 128 -0.14 -3.38 10.93
CA LEU A 128 1.32 -3.48 10.93
C LEU A 128 1.91 -2.50 11.93
N GLU A 129 3.00 -2.87 12.55
CA GLU A 129 3.69 -2.00 13.50
C GLU A 129 4.85 -1.27 12.84
N PHE A 130 4.94 0.02 13.09
CA PHE A 130 6.01 0.90 12.66
C PHE A 130 6.62 1.59 13.87
N ALA A 131 7.95 1.72 13.91
CA ALA A 131 8.61 2.40 15.00
C ALA A 131 9.79 3.24 14.52
N ALA A 132 10.04 4.33 15.25
CA ALA A 132 11.25 5.13 15.14
C ALA A 132 12.30 4.55 16.09
N LEU A 133 13.05 3.54 15.59
CA LEU A 133 14.02 2.80 16.38
C LEU A 133 15.35 3.53 16.48
N TYR A 134 15.91 3.58 17.69
CA TYR A 134 17.23 4.16 18.00
C TYR A 134 17.38 5.62 17.53
N ASN A 135 18.42 5.90 16.78
CA ASN A 135 18.70 7.24 16.23
C ASN A 135 17.99 7.52 14.90
N ASN A 136 17.13 6.62 14.43
CA ASN A 136 16.37 6.84 13.22
C ASN A 136 15.17 7.75 13.52
N ASN A 137 15.07 8.85 12.80
CA ASN A 137 13.93 9.77 12.90
C ASN A 137 12.69 9.26 12.13
N ASN A 138 12.86 8.30 11.21
CA ASN A 138 11.78 7.76 10.41
C ASN A 138 11.11 6.57 11.09
N PHE A 139 9.80 6.44 10.92
CA PHE A 139 9.08 5.24 11.29
C PHE A 139 9.27 4.19 10.20
N VAL A 140 9.86 3.07 10.58
CA VAL A 140 10.12 1.91 9.74
C VAL A 140 9.32 0.71 10.25
N LEU A 141 9.09 -0.26 9.38
CA LEU A 141 8.36 -1.48 9.71
C LEU A 141 9.09 -2.24 10.83
N VAL A 142 8.35 -2.67 11.84
CA VAL A 142 8.86 -3.48 12.95
C VAL A 142 8.71 -4.95 12.62
N GLY A 143 9.79 -5.70 12.76
CA GLY A 143 9.78 -7.15 12.54
C GLY A 143 11.10 -7.80 12.92
N ASN A 144 11.13 -9.10 12.73
CA ASN A 144 12.26 -9.96 13.07
C ASN A 144 12.91 -10.52 11.81
N ASN A 145 14.03 -11.25 11.97
CA ASN A 145 14.66 -12.01 10.90
C ASN A 145 14.94 -11.20 9.63
N TRP A 146 15.48 -9.98 9.80
CA TRP A 146 15.88 -9.15 8.67
C TRP A 146 16.93 -9.86 7.82
N HIS A 147 16.62 -10.11 6.56
CA HIS A 147 17.52 -10.79 5.62
C HIS A 147 17.27 -10.33 4.19
N ASN A 148 18.33 -9.94 3.48
CA ASN A 148 18.26 -9.55 2.05
C ASN A 148 17.14 -8.55 1.72
N GLY A 149 16.91 -7.56 2.58
CA GLY A 149 15.87 -6.56 2.38
C GLY A 149 14.45 -7.02 2.71
N THR A 150 14.28 -8.24 3.23
CA THR A 150 13.01 -8.76 3.72
C THR A 150 12.96 -8.74 5.24
N VAL A 151 11.75 -8.82 5.80
CA VAL A 151 11.52 -8.87 7.24
C VAL A 151 10.30 -9.73 7.55
N ASP A 152 10.35 -10.47 8.64
CA ASP A 152 9.21 -11.21 9.17
C ASP A 152 8.40 -10.31 10.10
N VAL A 153 7.10 -10.15 9.83
CA VAL A 153 6.18 -9.35 10.63
C VAL A 153 5.02 -10.20 11.14
N GLU A 154 4.48 -9.81 12.28
CA GLU A 154 3.21 -10.35 12.77
C GLU A 154 2.05 -9.55 12.16
N TYR A 155 1.15 -10.27 11.47
CA TYR A 155 -0.07 -9.72 10.92
C TYR A 155 -1.21 -10.72 11.11
N ASP A 156 -2.29 -10.32 11.75
CA ASP A 156 -3.45 -11.19 12.08
C ASP A 156 -3.06 -12.47 12.83
N ASN A 157 -2.16 -12.35 13.82
CA ASN A 157 -1.60 -13.46 14.61
C ASN A 157 -0.89 -14.54 13.76
N GLN A 158 -0.38 -14.15 12.62
CA GLN A 158 0.40 -15.00 11.73
C GLN A 158 1.68 -14.27 11.31
N THR A 159 2.76 -15.02 11.14
CA THR A 159 4.01 -14.45 10.65
C THR A 159 4.01 -14.42 9.12
N TYR A 160 4.30 -13.25 8.57
CA TYR A 160 4.46 -13.01 7.13
C TYR A 160 5.83 -12.47 6.84
N GLN A 161 6.46 -12.94 5.79
CA GLN A 161 7.63 -12.32 5.21
C GLN A 161 7.19 -11.14 4.33
N VAL A 162 7.77 -9.97 4.59
CA VAL A 162 7.48 -8.73 3.84
C VAL A 162 8.63 -8.41 2.91
N THR A 163 8.28 -8.09 1.67
CA THR A 163 9.16 -7.52 0.66
C THR A 163 8.66 -6.13 0.26
N CYS A 164 9.58 -5.29 -0.23
CA CYS A 164 9.29 -3.97 -0.77
C CYS A 164 9.70 -3.90 -2.24
N ASP A 165 8.95 -3.20 -3.08
CA ASP A 165 9.34 -2.88 -4.46
C ASP A 165 10.56 -1.93 -4.51
N CYS A 166 10.88 -1.28 -3.41
CA CYS A 166 12.10 -0.50 -3.19
C CYS A 166 13.37 -1.34 -2.94
N GLY A 167 13.24 -2.67 -2.91
CA GLY A 167 14.35 -3.61 -2.69
C GLY A 167 14.66 -3.91 -1.22
N ASN A 168 14.27 -3.03 -0.29
CA ASN A 168 14.48 -3.24 1.14
C ASN A 168 13.28 -2.75 1.95
N ALA A 169 12.61 -3.66 2.66
CA ALA A 169 11.42 -3.34 3.45
C ALA A 169 11.67 -2.27 4.55
N ALA A 170 12.93 -2.08 4.99
CA ALA A 170 13.30 -1.01 5.91
C ALA A 170 13.26 0.40 5.28
N GLU A 171 13.22 0.49 3.96
CA GLU A 171 13.16 1.77 3.25
C GLU A 171 11.75 2.27 3.04
N ALA A 172 10.74 1.39 3.14
CA ALA A 172 9.35 1.78 3.10
C ALA A 172 8.99 2.65 4.32
N LYS A 173 8.44 3.83 4.09
CA LYS A 173 8.19 4.86 5.09
C LYS A 173 6.73 5.23 5.16
N LEU A 174 6.28 5.57 6.35
CA LEU A 174 5.01 6.25 6.53
C LEU A 174 5.12 7.68 6.01
N VAL A 175 4.17 8.08 5.18
CA VAL A 175 4.02 9.44 4.67
C VAL A 175 2.65 9.99 5.00
N VAL A 176 2.56 11.29 5.10
CA VAL A 176 1.31 12.03 5.32
C VAL A 176 1.19 13.17 4.32
N ARG A 177 -0.01 13.67 4.09
CA ARG A 177 -0.21 14.86 3.27
C ARG A 177 0.20 16.10 4.05
N ARG A 178 0.97 16.97 3.42
CA ARG A 178 1.45 18.22 4.04
C ARG A 178 0.32 19.07 4.61
N ASN A 179 -0.78 19.19 3.91
CA ASN A 179 -1.94 20.00 4.34
C ASN A 179 -2.64 19.47 5.60
N GLN A 180 -2.43 18.21 5.98
CA GLN A 180 -3.00 17.64 7.21
C GLN A 180 -2.20 18.00 8.46
N VAL A 181 -0.91 18.23 8.29
CA VAL A 181 0.01 18.45 9.42
C VAL A 181 0.61 19.87 9.47
N TYR A 182 0.43 20.63 8.40
CA TYR A 182 0.75 22.05 8.33
C TYR A 182 -0.52 22.79 7.95
N GLN A 183 -1.34 23.14 8.93
CA GLN A 183 -2.44 24.04 8.69
C GLN A 183 -1.86 25.41 8.35
N LYS A 184 -2.16 25.88 7.15
CA LYS A 184 -1.92 27.26 6.79
C LYS A 184 -2.93 28.08 7.57
N ASP A 185 -2.46 28.84 8.55
CA ASP A 185 -3.31 29.71 9.34
C ASP A 185 -3.85 30.83 8.40
N ASN A 186 -5.02 30.56 7.80
CA ASN A 186 -5.69 31.51 6.90
C ASN A 186 -6.28 32.70 7.66
N ASN A 187 -6.15 32.72 8.99
CA ASN A 187 -6.60 33.78 9.88
C ASN A 187 -5.51 34.82 10.19
N ALA A 188 -4.45 34.86 9.42
CA ALA A 188 -3.43 35.90 9.57
C ALA A 188 -4.10 37.29 9.45
N LYS A 189 -4.13 38.03 10.56
CA LYS A 189 -4.63 39.40 10.59
C LYS A 189 -3.74 40.28 9.71
N VAL A 190 -4.27 40.71 8.58
CA VAL A 190 -3.57 41.66 7.71
C VAL A 190 -3.59 43.02 8.41
N MET A 191 -2.42 43.54 8.77
CA MET A 191 -2.27 44.88 9.34
C MET A 191 -2.38 45.90 8.23
N ALA A 192 -3.33 46.84 8.35
CA ALA A 192 -3.60 47.85 7.34
C ALA A 192 -2.51 48.92 7.22
N GLY A 193 -1.53 48.91 8.09
CA GLY A 193 -0.51 49.95 8.15
C GLY A 193 -1.04 51.24 8.77
N ARG A 194 -0.15 52.15 9.17
CA ARG A 194 -0.43 53.46 9.73
C ARG A 194 0.28 54.55 8.92
N LYS A 195 -0.47 55.48 8.38
CA LYS A 195 0.11 56.63 7.64
C LYS A 195 0.33 57.79 8.59
N VAL A 196 1.41 58.52 8.40
CA VAL A 196 1.67 59.81 9.05
C VAL A 196 0.90 60.88 8.29
N ASN A 197 0.14 61.73 8.99
CA ASN A 197 -0.54 62.89 8.42
C ASN A 197 0.47 64.06 8.31
#